data_5f9293026c69acadcf02268f6f7283c4
#
_entry.id   5f9293026c69acadcf02268f6f7283c4
#
_cell.length_a   1.000
_cell.length_b   1.000
_cell.length_c   1.000
_cell.angle_alpha   90.00
_cell.angle_beta   90.00
_cell.angle_gamma   90.00
#
_symmetry.space_group_name_H-M   'P 1'
#
loop_
_entity.id
_entity.type
_entity.pdbx_description
1 polymer ?
#
loop_
_entity_poly.entity_id
_entity_poly.type
_entity_poly.pdbx_seq_one_letter_code
_entity_poly.pdbx_strand_id
1 'polypeptide(L)'
;MRDLQRGHALALPTGEAVAAALGEEPLTANAVGLGAGWEGRTPLWFYLLREADVRAAGDALGRIGGRIVAEVLVGIVDEDPSSYRAVDPSWLPTLPAAQDGSFGLADLLVFSSASAAV
;
A
#
# COMPACT_ATOMS: atom_id res chain seq x y z
N MET A 1 0.27 11.34 15.34
CA MET A 1 1.30 12.33 15.66
C MET A 1 2.73 11.82 15.44
N ARG A 2 3.13 10.64 15.95
CA ARG A 2 4.49 10.08 15.81
C ARG A 2 4.94 9.88 14.37
N ASP A 3 4.07 9.41 13.49
CA ASP A 3 4.42 9.13 12.09
C ASP A 3 4.69 10.40 11.28
N LEU A 4 3.96 11.48 11.53
CA LEU A 4 4.24 12.80 10.93
C LEU A 4 5.57 13.37 11.40
N GLN A 5 5.89 13.22 12.69
CA GLN A 5 7.18 13.65 13.25
C GLN A 5 8.34 12.83 12.67
N ARG A 6 8.15 11.50 12.49
CA ARG A 6 9.16 10.62 11.85
C ARG A 6 9.35 11.00 10.39
N GLY A 7 8.26 11.23 9.66
CA GLY A 7 8.35 11.67 8.27
C GLY A 7 9.13 12.97 8.11
N HIS A 8 8.89 13.93 9.01
CA HIS A 8 9.64 15.18 9.04
C HIS A 8 11.12 14.97 9.37
N ALA A 9 11.42 14.18 10.41
CA ALA A 9 12.79 13.90 10.84
C ALA A 9 13.61 13.15 9.77
N LEU A 10 12.95 12.31 8.96
CA LEU A 10 13.56 11.59 7.84
C LEU A 10 13.56 12.40 6.54
N ALA A 11 13.09 13.64 6.56
CA ALA A 11 12.95 14.50 5.38
C ALA A 11 12.22 13.79 4.21
N LEU A 12 11.15 13.04 4.53
CA LEU A 12 10.35 12.39 3.50
C LEU A 12 9.79 13.43 2.52
N PRO A 13 9.72 13.10 1.22
CA PRO A 13 9.11 13.98 0.23
C PRO A 13 7.62 14.22 0.51
N THR A 14 7.07 15.26 -0.09
CA THR A 14 5.61 15.52 0.00
C THR A 14 4.84 14.49 -0.83
N GLY A 15 3.57 14.27 -0.48
CA GLY A 15 2.72 13.35 -1.25
C GLY A 15 2.60 13.75 -2.71
N GLU A 16 2.49 15.05 -3.00
CA GLU A 16 2.43 15.58 -4.37
C GLU A 16 3.74 15.33 -5.14
N ALA A 17 4.88 15.46 -4.48
CA ALA A 17 6.17 15.18 -5.10
C ALA A 17 6.31 13.67 -5.43
N VAL A 18 5.84 12.79 -4.55
CA VAL A 18 5.81 11.35 -4.82
C VAL A 18 4.85 11.02 -5.96
N ALA A 19 3.65 11.62 -5.98
CA ALA A 19 2.70 11.44 -7.07
C ALA A 19 3.34 11.79 -8.41
N ALA A 20 3.97 12.95 -8.50
CA ALA A 20 4.65 13.40 -9.72
C ALA A 20 5.79 12.45 -10.13
N ALA A 21 6.60 11.97 -9.18
CA ALA A 21 7.70 11.03 -9.44
C ALA A 21 7.19 9.68 -9.97
N LEU A 22 6.00 9.26 -9.56
CA LEU A 22 5.34 8.03 -10.03
C LEU A 22 4.54 8.23 -11.33
N GLY A 23 4.47 9.45 -11.87
CA GLY A 23 3.66 9.78 -13.04
C GLY A 23 2.15 9.76 -12.78
N GLU A 24 1.73 9.89 -11.51
CA GLU A 24 0.34 9.91 -11.11
C GLU A 24 -0.15 11.36 -10.91
N GLU A 25 -1.42 11.60 -11.20
CA GLU A 25 -2.03 12.89 -10.94
C GLU A 25 -2.19 13.11 -9.42
N PRO A 26 -1.63 14.19 -8.84
CA PRO A 26 -1.76 14.44 -7.41
C PRO A 26 -3.21 14.82 -7.05
N LEU A 27 -3.54 14.68 -5.77
CA LEU A 27 -4.79 15.22 -5.23
C LEU A 27 -4.77 16.76 -5.34
N THR A 28 -5.91 17.32 -5.67
CA THR A 28 -6.09 18.79 -5.61
C THR A 28 -6.01 19.29 -4.18
N ALA A 29 -5.63 20.56 -3.98
CA ALA A 29 -5.57 21.17 -2.65
C ALA A 29 -6.90 21.04 -1.88
N ASN A 30 -8.02 21.17 -2.57
CA ASN A 30 -9.35 20.98 -1.97
C ASN A 30 -9.58 19.54 -1.53
N ALA A 31 -9.16 18.57 -2.32
CA ALA A 31 -9.27 17.15 -1.95
C ALA A 31 -8.38 16.79 -0.76
N VAL A 32 -7.18 17.39 -0.66
CA VAL A 32 -6.29 17.25 0.49
C VAL A 32 -6.92 17.84 1.75
N GLY A 33 -7.53 19.03 1.68
CA GLY A 33 -8.32 19.62 2.76
C GLY A 33 -7.52 20.22 3.92
N LEU A 34 -6.22 20.49 3.75
CA LEU A 34 -5.38 21.12 4.79
C LEU A 34 -5.46 22.65 4.84
N GLY A 35 -6.12 23.29 3.86
CA GLY A 35 -6.24 24.73 3.77
C GLY A 35 -5.01 25.44 3.18
N ALA A 36 -5.06 26.77 3.16
CA ALA A 36 -4.03 27.59 2.56
C ALA A 36 -2.66 27.42 3.24
N GLY A 37 -1.61 27.40 2.43
CA GLY A 37 -0.22 27.24 2.88
C GLY A 37 0.30 25.78 2.89
N TRP A 38 -0.57 24.81 2.60
CA TRP A 38 -0.20 23.39 2.46
C TRP A 38 -0.18 22.90 1.00
N GLU A 39 -0.49 23.78 0.04
CA GLU A 39 -0.53 23.43 -1.38
C GLU A 39 0.84 22.88 -1.84
N GLY A 40 0.85 21.65 -2.34
CA GLY A 40 2.07 20.96 -2.78
C GLY A 40 3.05 20.59 -1.67
N ARG A 41 2.66 20.72 -0.40
CA ARG A 41 3.52 20.50 0.78
C ARG A 41 2.94 19.50 1.78
N THR A 42 2.02 18.65 1.33
CA THR A 42 1.33 17.69 2.18
C THR A 42 2.32 16.62 2.69
N PRO A 43 2.44 16.42 4.01
CA PRO A 43 3.25 15.34 4.54
C PRO A 43 2.82 13.99 3.95
N LEU A 44 3.79 13.18 3.50
CA LEU A 44 3.52 11.94 2.76
C LEU A 44 2.53 11.04 3.47
N TRP A 45 2.72 10.78 4.77
CA TRP A 45 1.82 9.90 5.53
C TRP A 45 0.37 10.39 5.53
N PHE A 46 0.16 11.67 5.75
CA PHE A 46 -1.19 12.26 5.70
C PHE A 46 -1.77 12.17 4.28
N TYR A 47 -0.95 12.45 3.28
CA TYR A 47 -1.37 12.38 1.87
C TYR A 47 -1.89 10.99 1.49
N LEU A 48 -1.17 9.93 1.86
CA LEU A 48 -1.55 8.55 1.53
C LEU A 48 -2.88 8.15 2.17
N LEU A 49 -3.11 8.54 3.42
CA LEU A 49 -4.39 8.29 4.09
C LEU A 49 -5.53 9.10 3.44
N ARG A 50 -5.25 10.34 3.06
CA ARG A 50 -6.24 11.17 2.38
C ARG A 50 -6.52 10.68 0.96
N GLU A 51 -5.52 10.18 0.26
CA GLU A 51 -5.70 9.54 -1.03
C GLU A 51 -6.60 8.30 -0.92
N ALA A 52 -6.39 7.45 0.07
CA ALA A 52 -7.23 6.29 0.35
C ALA A 52 -8.69 6.68 0.58
N ASP A 53 -8.92 7.71 1.40
CA ASP A 53 -10.27 8.22 1.67
C ASP A 53 -10.95 8.75 0.40
N VAL A 54 -10.26 9.59 -0.37
CA VAL A 54 -10.84 10.27 -1.56
C VAL A 54 -11.05 9.30 -2.73
N ARG A 55 -10.11 8.37 -2.97
CA ARG A 55 -10.11 7.51 -4.16
C ARG A 55 -10.65 6.09 -3.92
N ALA A 56 -10.66 5.64 -2.68
CA ALA A 56 -11.06 4.28 -2.32
C ALA A 56 -12.01 4.22 -1.10
N ALA A 57 -12.64 5.34 -0.74
CA ALA A 57 -13.57 5.44 0.41
C ALA A 57 -12.98 4.92 1.74
N GLY A 58 -11.66 4.88 1.87
CA GLY A 58 -10.95 4.36 3.03
C GLY A 58 -10.80 2.83 3.09
N ASP A 59 -11.36 2.10 2.13
CA ASP A 59 -11.34 0.63 2.13
C ASP A 59 -10.00 0.05 1.68
N ALA A 60 -9.24 0.80 0.89
CA ALA A 60 -7.94 0.39 0.37
C ALA A 60 -7.00 1.59 0.24
N LEU A 61 -5.71 1.33 0.10
CA LEU A 61 -4.75 2.37 -0.27
C LEU A 61 -5.05 2.87 -1.69
N GLY A 62 -4.84 4.16 -1.91
CA GLY A 62 -4.88 4.75 -3.24
C GLY A 62 -3.72 4.27 -4.12
N ARG A 63 -3.64 4.75 -5.36
CA ARG A 63 -2.62 4.33 -6.33
C ARG A 63 -1.20 4.58 -5.84
N ILE A 64 -0.96 5.72 -5.21
CA ILE A 64 0.37 6.09 -4.72
C ILE A 64 0.75 5.26 -3.51
N GLY A 65 -0.13 5.21 -2.50
CA GLY A 65 0.09 4.41 -1.30
C GLY A 65 0.20 2.92 -1.59
N GLY A 66 -0.68 2.39 -2.43
CA GLY A 66 -0.68 1.00 -2.86
C GLY A 66 0.60 0.63 -3.61
N ARG A 67 1.07 1.50 -4.51
CA ARG A 67 2.31 1.27 -5.26
C ARG A 67 3.53 1.25 -4.35
N ILE A 68 3.66 2.21 -3.41
CA ILE A 68 4.78 2.21 -2.46
C ILE A 68 4.83 0.91 -1.67
N VAL A 69 3.69 0.48 -1.11
CA VAL A 69 3.62 -0.75 -0.32
C VAL A 69 3.93 -1.98 -1.18
N ALA A 70 3.35 -2.06 -2.37
CA ALA A 70 3.58 -3.17 -3.29
C ALA A 70 5.03 -3.27 -3.72
N GLU A 71 5.67 -2.16 -4.12
CA GLU A 71 7.09 -2.14 -4.51
C GLU A 71 8.00 -2.57 -3.36
N VAL A 72 7.73 -2.15 -2.13
CA VAL A 72 8.52 -2.57 -0.95
C VAL A 72 8.35 -4.06 -0.70
N LEU A 73 7.11 -4.56 -0.66
CA LEU A 73 6.86 -5.99 -0.36
C LEU A 73 7.38 -6.90 -1.47
N VAL A 74 7.14 -6.56 -2.73
CA VAL A 74 7.66 -7.32 -3.88
C VAL A 74 9.18 -7.25 -3.92
N GLY A 75 9.77 -6.07 -3.69
CA GLY A 75 11.22 -5.90 -3.65
C GLY A 75 11.88 -6.76 -2.58
N ILE A 76 11.30 -6.84 -1.37
CA ILE A 76 11.81 -7.73 -0.31
C ILE A 76 11.81 -9.19 -0.76
N VAL A 77 10.73 -9.62 -1.42
CA VAL A 77 10.60 -11.01 -1.91
C VAL A 77 11.57 -11.27 -3.07
N ASP A 78 11.75 -10.32 -3.98
CA ASP A 78 12.61 -10.47 -5.16
C ASP A 78 14.11 -10.47 -4.80
N GLU A 79 14.50 -9.70 -3.78
CA GLU A 79 15.90 -9.64 -3.30
C GLU A 79 16.28 -10.83 -2.39
N ASP A 80 15.31 -11.61 -1.90
CA ASP A 80 15.58 -12.77 -1.06
C ASP A 80 15.80 -14.04 -1.91
N PRO A 81 17.04 -14.58 -1.99
CA PRO A 81 17.33 -15.79 -2.77
C PRO A 81 16.65 -17.04 -2.21
N SER A 82 16.14 -17.01 -0.99
CA SER A 82 15.37 -18.09 -0.38
C SER A 82 13.86 -17.95 -0.54
N SER A 83 13.40 -16.87 -1.17
CA SER A 83 11.98 -16.64 -1.42
C SER A 83 11.41 -17.69 -2.36
N TYR A 84 10.09 -17.90 -2.27
CA TYR A 84 9.39 -18.80 -3.19
C TYR A 84 9.59 -18.42 -4.66
N ARG A 85 9.69 -17.13 -4.98
CA ARG A 85 9.90 -16.63 -6.34
C ARG A 85 11.27 -17.00 -6.89
N ALA A 86 12.30 -17.02 -6.04
CA ALA A 86 13.66 -17.40 -6.42
C ALA A 86 13.83 -18.92 -6.50
N VAL A 87 13.25 -19.66 -5.55
CA VAL A 87 13.41 -21.14 -5.43
C VAL A 87 12.48 -21.88 -6.38
N ASP A 88 11.23 -21.45 -6.50
CA ASP A 88 10.21 -22.04 -7.39
C ASP A 88 9.34 -20.95 -8.01
N PRO A 89 9.81 -20.30 -9.10
CA PRO A 89 9.05 -19.24 -9.77
C PRO A 89 7.69 -19.69 -10.33
N SER A 90 7.46 -20.98 -10.44
CA SER A 90 6.20 -21.57 -10.91
C SER A 90 5.21 -21.87 -9.79
N TRP A 91 5.61 -21.70 -8.54
CA TRP A 91 4.76 -21.99 -7.39
C TRP A 91 3.49 -21.14 -7.37
N LEU A 92 2.38 -21.79 -7.12
CA LEU A 92 1.08 -21.16 -6.92
C LEU A 92 0.47 -21.68 -5.62
N PRO A 93 -0.35 -20.87 -4.93
CA PRO A 93 -1.09 -21.31 -3.75
C PRO A 93 -1.98 -22.51 -4.09
N THR A 94 -1.87 -23.58 -3.28
CA THR A 94 -2.65 -24.82 -3.44
C THR A 94 -3.83 -24.92 -2.47
N LEU A 95 -3.97 -23.96 -1.56
CA LEU A 95 -5.08 -23.89 -0.62
C LEU A 95 -6.37 -23.47 -1.36
N PRO A 96 -7.54 -23.91 -0.86
CA PRO A 96 -8.82 -23.51 -1.44
C PRO A 96 -9.00 -21.99 -1.45
N ALA A 97 -9.37 -21.44 -2.58
CA ALA A 97 -9.68 -20.03 -2.77
C ALA A 97 -11.16 -19.85 -3.16
N ALA A 98 -11.75 -18.71 -2.80
CA ALA A 98 -13.13 -18.40 -3.20
C ALA A 98 -13.28 -18.21 -4.72
N GLN A 99 -12.20 -17.83 -5.40
CA GLN A 99 -12.12 -17.72 -6.85
C GLN A 99 -10.88 -18.48 -7.37
N ASP A 100 -11.06 -19.28 -8.40
CA ASP A 100 -9.96 -20.00 -9.03
C ASP A 100 -8.84 -19.06 -9.50
N GLY A 101 -7.62 -19.36 -9.07
CA GLY A 101 -6.43 -18.57 -9.41
C GLY A 101 -6.24 -17.28 -8.61
N SER A 102 -7.10 -16.99 -7.63
CA SER A 102 -7.01 -15.78 -6.81
C SER A 102 -7.05 -16.11 -5.32
N PHE A 103 -5.89 -16.50 -4.76
CA PHE A 103 -5.76 -16.73 -3.33
C PHE A 103 -5.40 -15.42 -2.60
N GLY A 104 -6.26 -14.97 -1.68
CA GLY A 104 -6.09 -13.74 -0.94
C GLY A 104 -6.04 -13.95 0.58
N LEU A 105 -5.88 -12.85 1.31
CA LEU A 105 -5.86 -12.86 2.77
C LEU A 105 -7.19 -13.39 3.37
N ALA A 106 -8.32 -13.08 2.74
CA ALA A 106 -9.62 -13.59 3.17
C ALA A 106 -9.68 -15.13 3.12
N ASP A 107 -9.14 -15.73 2.05
CA ASP A 107 -9.08 -17.19 1.90
C ASP A 107 -8.20 -17.81 2.99
N LEU A 108 -7.06 -17.18 3.30
CA LEU A 108 -6.19 -17.62 4.39
C LEU A 108 -6.91 -17.57 5.75
N LEU A 109 -7.66 -16.52 6.02
CA LEU A 109 -8.42 -16.39 7.27
C LEU A 109 -9.52 -17.45 7.38
N VAL A 110 -10.25 -17.71 6.29
CA VAL A 110 -11.27 -18.78 6.23
C VAL A 110 -10.63 -20.13 6.46
N PHE A 111 -9.53 -20.43 5.80
CA PHE A 111 -8.78 -21.68 5.97
C PHE A 111 -8.30 -21.86 7.42
N SER A 112 -7.73 -20.82 8.03
CA SER A 112 -7.24 -20.88 9.41
C SER A 112 -8.36 -21.09 10.42
N SER A 113 -9.51 -20.47 10.23
CA SER A 113 -10.69 -20.61 11.10
C SER A 113 -11.32 -22.00 10.98
N ALA A 114 -11.38 -22.56 9.79
CA ALA A 114 -11.87 -23.93 9.57
C ALA A 114 -10.94 -24.98 10.20
N SER A 115 -9.62 -24.73 10.18
CA SER A 115 -8.62 -25.63 10.80
C SER A 115 -8.62 -25.57 12.33
N ALA A 116 -9.10 -24.47 12.94
CA ALA A 116 -9.19 -24.32 14.39
C ALA A 116 -10.45 -24.97 15.01
N ALA A 117 -11.36 -25.47 14.19
CA ALA A 117 -12.62 -26.09 14.60
C ALA A 117 -12.57 -27.64 14.69
N VAL A 118 -11.39 -28.23 14.53
CA VAL A 118 -11.07 -29.66 14.69
C VAL A 118 -10.22 -29.83 15.94
#